data_0e5579316530e75331b244ec64911dd8
#
_entry.id   0e5579316530e75331b244ec64911dd8
#
_cell.length_a   1.000
_cell.length_b   1.000
_cell.length_c   1.000
_cell.angle_alpha   90.00
_cell.angle_beta   90.00
_cell.angle_gamma   90.00
#
_symmetry.space_group_name_H-M   'P 1'
#
loop_
_entity.id
_entity.type
_entity.pdbx_description
1 polymer ?
#
loop_
_entity_poly.entity_id
_entity_poly.type
_entity_poly.pdbx_seq_one_letter_code
_entity_poly.pdbx_strand_id
1 'polypeptide(L)'
;MLYTENATKKFGGFDLFTGLSFNIAHGERVGLVGPNGAGKSTLLRILAGEDSPTTGDAGYRNGSLGYLKQEPSFGLQNTLIQEMWTAFPEELSISHRLVELESKLSGVDDPKQSMIEESLDLYERFKLLDGDKIEARIDRVLNGLGFKKTDRSKTCESFSGGWRMRISLAKVLVQRPDHMLLDEPTNHMDNRTKDWLAQELREYQGALVITTHDGTFLDKVIMRVLELVDHGVASYSGNYTKYIQEKEKRRQRQEQAAVRQERQLQAQKVFIDRFRAKATKATQVKSRENALSKVQIIRRPRAEVGAKFSIKANGRVEQKVLSIDAVSMAYG
;
A
#
# COMPACT_ATOMS: atom_id res chain seq x y z
N MET A 1 -7.93 0.09 14.79
CA MET A 1 -6.72 -0.77 14.76
C MET A 1 -6.85 -1.77 13.64
N LEU A 2 -5.86 -1.85 12.73
CA LEU A 2 -5.77 -2.91 11.72
C LEU A 2 -5.04 -4.12 12.31
N TYR A 3 -5.45 -5.33 11.97
CA TYR A 3 -4.89 -6.55 12.55
C TYR A 3 -4.92 -7.75 11.61
N THR A 4 -4.04 -8.70 11.88
CA THR A 4 -4.08 -10.06 11.35
C THR A 4 -3.75 -11.05 12.48
N GLU A 5 -4.50 -12.16 12.57
CA GLU A 5 -4.31 -13.22 13.55
C GLU A 5 -4.22 -14.57 12.83
N ASN A 6 -3.00 -15.11 12.70
CA ASN A 6 -2.71 -16.35 11.96
C ASN A 6 -3.31 -16.39 10.54
N ALA A 7 -3.39 -15.23 9.88
CA ALA A 7 -4.02 -15.12 8.58
C ALA A 7 -3.22 -15.87 7.50
N THR A 8 -3.87 -16.79 6.82
CA THR A 8 -3.31 -17.55 5.68
C THR A 8 -4.17 -17.35 4.46
N LYS A 9 -3.56 -17.13 3.31
CA LYS A 9 -4.26 -17.04 2.01
C LYS A 9 -3.67 -18.00 1.01
N LYS A 10 -4.53 -18.81 0.39
CA LYS A 10 -4.19 -19.79 -0.65
C LYS A 10 -4.97 -19.53 -1.92
N PHE A 11 -4.34 -19.76 -3.07
CA PHE A 11 -5.00 -19.74 -4.38
C PHE A 11 -4.64 -21.03 -5.13
N GLY A 12 -5.65 -21.83 -5.52
CA GLY A 12 -5.44 -23.00 -6.38
C GLY A 12 -4.39 -24.01 -5.85
N GLY A 13 -4.27 -24.17 -4.52
CA GLY A 13 -3.26 -25.02 -3.89
C GLY A 13 -1.90 -24.35 -3.64
N PHE A 14 -1.72 -23.11 -4.06
CA PHE A 14 -0.51 -22.31 -3.81
C PHE A 14 -0.69 -21.42 -2.58
N ASP A 15 0.26 -21.48 -1.63
CA ASP A 15 0.27 -20.62 -0.45
C ASP A 15 0.83 -19.24 -0.83
N LEU A 16 -0.03 -18.22 -0.82
CA LEU A 16 0.40 -16.83 -1.04
C LEU A 16 1.14 -16.31 0.19
N PHE A 17 0.52 -16.46 1.36
CA PHE A 17 1.16 -16.24 2.66
C PHE A 17 0.49 -17.10 3.73
N THR A 18 1.23 -17.36 4.81
CA THR A 18 0.83 -18.31 5.85
C THR A 18 1.08 -17.73 7.25
N GLY A 19 0.05 -17.79 8.12
CA GLY A 19 0.19 -17.49 9.54
C GLY A 19 0.60 -16.06 9.86
N LEU A 20 0.19 -15.08 9.04
CA LEU A 20 0.50 -13.67 9.29
C LEU A 20 -0.15 -13.20 10.58
N SER A 21 0.65 -12.64 11.49
CA SER A 21 0.16 -12.06 12.75
C SER A 21 0.88 -10.75 13.02
N PHE A 22 0.14 -9.64 12.93
CA PHE A 22 0.60 -8.30 13.28
C PHE A 22 -0.59 -7.39 13.59
N ASN A 23 -0.29 -6.26 14.20
CA ASN A 23 -1.24 -5.18 14.42
C ASN A 23 -0.66 -3.84 14.01
N ILE A 24 -1.53 -2.90 13.68
CA ILE A 24 -1.18 -1.51 13.35
C ILE A 24 -2.11 -0.62 14.16
N ALA A 25 -1.52 0.14 15.07
CA ALA A 25 -2.24 1.02 15.97
C ALA A 25 -2.64 2.33 15.27
N HIS A 26 -3.53 3.08 15.91
CA HIS A 26 -3.85 4.46 15.52
C HIS A 26 -2.57 5.32 15.58
N GLY A 27 -2.35 6.17 14.60
CA GLY A 27 -1.14 6.98 14.46
C GLY A 27 0.07 6.27 13.87
N GLU A 28 0.03 4.94 13.68
CA GLU A 28 1.12 4.24 12.98
C GLU A 28 1.03 4.41 11.46
N ARG A 29 2.16 4.67 10.84
CA ARG A 29 2.33 4.73 9.38
C ARG A 29 3.28 3.63 8.94
N VAL A 30 2.73 2.65 8.24
CA VAL A 30 3.40 1.40 7.89
C VAL A 30 3.57 1.28 6.38
N GLY A 31 4.79 1.04 5.93
CA GLY A 31 5.08 0.64 4.56
C GLY A 31 4.99 -0.88 4.42
N LEU A 32 4.13 -1.35 3.54
CA LEU A 32 4.03 -2.77 3.19
C LEU A 32 4.87 -3.04 1.95
N VAL A 33 5.96 -3.78 2.11
CA VAL A 33 6.93 -4.06 1.04
C VAL A 33 7.06 -5.55 0.78
N GLY A 34 7.61 -5.90 -0.37
CA GLY A 34 7.85 -7.29 -0.77
C GLY A 34 7.91 -7.43 -2.29
N PRO A 35 8.37 -8.56 -2.81
CA PRO A 35 8.45 -8.78 -4.26
C PRO A 35 7.08 -8.72 -4.93
N ASN A 36 7.07 -8.57 -6.26
CA ASN A 36 5.84 -8.67 -7.02
C ASN A 36 5.26 -10.08 -6.88
N GLY A 37 3.93 -10.16 -6.69
CA GLY A 37 3.25 -11.43 -6.43
C GLY A 37 3.32 -11.92 -4.97
N ALA A 38 3.99 -11.22 -4.04
CA ALA A 38 4.02 -11.61 -2.62
C ALA A 38 2.67 -11.48 -1.89
N GLY A 39 1.66 -10.88 -2.54
CA GLY A 39 0.33 -10.75 -1.94
C GLY A 39 0.04 -9.42 -1.26
N LYS A 40 0.82 -8.36 -1.54
CA LYS A 40 0.61 -7.03 -0.94
C LYS A 40 -0.82 -6.51 -1.15
N SER A 41 -1.28 -6.42 -2.39
CA SER A 41 -2.65 -5.96 -2.72
C SER A 41 -3.73 -6.91 -2.20
N THR A 42 -3.45 -8.22 -2.17
CA THR A 42 -4.37 -9.20 -1.58
C THR A 42 -4.52 -8.98 -0.07
N LEU A 43 -3.41 -8.72 0.63
CA LEU A 43 -3.44 -8.42 2.06
C LEU A 43 -4.19 -7.11 2.33
N LEU A 44 -4.00 -6.07 1.51
CA LEU A 44 -4.77 -4.83 1.62
C LEU A 44 -6.27 -5.07 1.42
N ARG A 45 -6.69 -5.89 0.43
CA ARG A 45 -8.09 -6.26 0.23
C ARG A 45 -8.67 -7.03 1.41
N ILE A 46 -7.89 -7.92 2.01
CA ILE A 46 -8.32 -8.66 3.22
C ILE A 46 -8.48 -7.69 4.39
N LEU A 47 -7.52 -6.80 4.63
CA LEU A 47 -7.62 -5.78 5.67
C LEU A 47 -8.79 -4.82 5.44
N ALA A 48 -9.16 -4.59 4.18
CA ALA A 48 -10.33 -3.79 3.79
C ALA A 48 -11.67 -4.52 3.94
N GLY A 49 -11.65 -5.84 4.21
CA GLY A 49 -12.87 -6.66 4.26
C GLY A 49 -13.46 -7.01 2.89
N GLU A 50 -12.72 -6.76 1.79
CA GLU A 50 -13.15 -7.09 0.42
C GLU A 50 -12.80 -8.52 0.00
N ASP A 51 -11.90 -9.15 0.74
CA ASP A 51 -11.51 -10.54 0.58
C ASP A 51 -11.34 -11.16 1.97
N SER A 52 -11.38 -12.49 2.07
CA SER A 52 -11.23 -13.20 3.33
C SER A 52 -9.96 -14.05 3.32
N PRO A 53 -9.26 -14.18 4.46
CA PRO A 53 -8.20 -15.17 4.57
C PRO A 53 -8.77 -16.58 4.42
N THR A 54 -7.97 -17.54 3.97
CA THR A 54 -8.37 -18.96 3.90
C THR A 54 -8.49 -19.55 5.31
N THR A 55 -7.62 -19.16 6.21
CA THR A 55 -7.66 -19.47 7.65
C THR A 55 -7.13 -18.32 8.47
N GLY A 56 -7.48 -18.25 9.77
CA GLY A 56 -7.15 -17.13 10.63
C GLY A 56 -8.14 -15.99 10.49
N ASP A 57 -7.79 -14.82 11.03
CA ASP A 57 -8.62 -13.63 11.00
C ASP A 57 -7.80 -12.39 10.63
N ALA A 58 -8.42 -11.42 9.94
CA ALA A 58 -7.79 -10.17 9.58
C ALA A 58 -8.82 -9.11 9.23
N GLY A 59 -8.51 -7.85 9.50
CA GLY A 59 -9.40 -6.74 9.22
C GLY A 59 -9.07 -5.50 10.03
N TYR A 60 -10.10 -4.72 10.35
CA TYR A 60 -9.99 -3.56 11.23
C TYR A 60 -11.03 -3.58 12.34
N ARG A 61 -10.67 -2.98 13.48
CA ARG A 61 -11.57 -2.86 14.65
C ARG A 61 -11.79 -1.39 14.93
N ASN A 62 -13.06 -1.01 15.04
CA ASN A 62 -13.56 0.34 15.32
C ASN A 62 -13.13 1.39 14.27
N GLY A 63 -14.00 2.35 14.03
CA GLY A 63 -13.76 3.49 13.13
C GLY A 63 -14.02 3.19 11.66
N SER A 64 -13.74 4.18 10.83
CA SER A 64 -13.93 4.20 9.39
C SER A 64 -12.69 3.71 8.65
N LEU A 65 -12.89 3.16 7.46
CA LEU A 65 -11.82 2.69 6.58
C LEU A 65 -11.90 3.38 5.22
N GLY A 66 -10.77 3.90 4.75
CA GLY A 66 -10.57 4.35 3.37
C GLY A 66 -9.58 3.45 2.66
N TYR A 67 -9.96 2.92 1.51
CA TYR A 67 -9.09 2.07 0.71
C TYR A 67 -8.95 2.59 -0.71
N LEU A 68 -7.73 2.93 -1.10
CA LEU A 68 -7.37 3.26 -2.47
C LEU A 68 -7.01 1.97 -3.21
N LYS A 69 -7.86 1.56 -4.15
CA LYS A 69 -7.63 0.41 -5.06
C LYS A 69 -6.77 0.81 -6.24
N GLN A 70 -6.13 -0.19 -6.87
CA GLN A 70 -5.39 0.02 -8.11
C GLN A 70 -6.28 0.44 -9.28
N GLU A 71 -7.53 -0.03 -9.32
CA GLU A 71 -8.51 0.36 -10.32
C GLU A 71 -9.57 1.27 -9.70
N PRO A 72 -9.76 2.49 -10.25
CA PRO A 72 -10.73 3.43 -9.72
C PRO A 72 -12.17 2.92 -9.95
N SER A 73 -13.00 2.93 -8.91
CA SER A 73 -14.44 2.64 -8.97
C SER A 73 -15.23 3.84 -8.45
N PHE A 74 -15.75 4.67 -9.36
CA PHE A 74 -16.57 5.84 -9.03
C PHE A 74 -17.49 6.22 -10.21
N GLY A 75 -18.40 7.16 -9.97
CA GLY A 75 -19.36 7.63 -10.98
C GLY A 75 -18.68 8.44 -12.10
N LEU A 76 -18.46 7.82 -13.24
CA LEU A 76 -17.79 8.48 -14.38
C LEU A 76 -18.57 9.70 -14.90
N GLN A 77 -19.90 9.71 -14.76
CA GLN A 77 -20.79 10.80 -15.20
C GLN A 77 -20.81 12.00 -14.25
N ASN A 78 -20.39 11.80 -12.99
CA ASN A 78 -20.30 12.89 -12.03
C ASN A 78 -19.24 13.90 -12.46
N THR A 79 -19.47 15.17 -12.19
CA THR A 79 -18.37 16.16 -12.21
C THR A 79 -17.39 15.88 -11.06
N LEU A 80 -16.16 16.38 -11.21
CA LEU A 80 -15.13 16.19 -10.18
C LEU A 80 -15.62 16.61 -8.79
N ILE A 81 -16.30 17.76 -8.70
CA ILE A 81 -16.82 18.25 -7.41
C ILE A 81 -17.96 17.38 -6.89
N GLN A 82 -18.89 16.94 -7.75
CA GLN A 82 -19.95 16.02 -7.35
C GLN A 82 -19.39 14.72 -6.83
N GLU A 83 -18.36 14.17 -7.49
CA GLU A 83 -17.72 12.95 -7.03
C GLU A 83 -17.03 13.12 -5.67
N MET A 84 -16.41 14.27 -5.39
CA MET A 84 -15.86 14.56 -4.06
C MET A 84 -16.94 14.58 -2.98
N TRP A 85 -18.09 15.17 -3.26
CA TRP A 85 -19.21 15.22 -2.32
C TRP A 85 -19.80 13.85 -1.99
N THR A 86 -19.69 12.86 -2.90
CA THR A 86 -20.12 11.48 -2.58
C THR A 86 -19.30 10.81 -1.46
N ALA A 87 -18.18 11.41 -1.05
CA ALA A 87 -17.41 10.99 0.12
C ALA A 87 -18.10 11.34 1.45
N PHE A 88 -19.14 12.20 1.42
CA PHE A 88 -19.86 12.75 2.55
C PHE A 88 -21.37 12.56 2.36
N PRO A 89 -21.88 11.32 2.38
CA PRO A 89 -23.27 11.04 2.00
C PRO A 89 -24.30 11.67 2.95
N GLU A 90 -24.01 11.78 4.24
CA GLU A 90 -24.90 12.38 5.22
C GLU A 90 -24.96 13.89 5.04
N GLU A 91 -23.80 14.56 4.96
CA GLU A 91 -23.71 16.02 4.77
C GLU A 91 -24.26 16.44 3.42
N LEU A 92 -24.06 15.63 2.37
CA LEU A 92 -24.66 15.87 1.05
C LEU A 92 -26.17 15.80 1.10
N SER A 93 -26.74 14.81 1.81
CA SER A 93 -28.20 14.67 1.99
C SER A 93 -28.77 15.86 2.75
N ILE A 94 -28.13 16.27 3.82
CA ILE A 94 -28.52 17.46 4.62
C ILE A 94 -28.46 18.72 3.74
N SER A 95 -27.38 18.92 3.00
CA SER A 95 -27.21 20.08 2.11
C SER A 95 -28.31 20.16 1.06
N HIS A 96 -28.65 19.05 0.41
CA HIS A 96 -29.76 19.00 -0.55
C HIS A 96 -31.10 19.36 0.10
N ARG A 97 -31.37 18.83 1.31
CA ARG A 97 -32.60 19.11 2.03
C ARG A 97 -32.69 20.57 2.49
N LEU A 98 -31.58 21.15 2.90
CA LEU A 98 -31.53 22.59 3.24
C LEU A 98 -31.85 23.47 2.03
N VAL A 99 -31.25 23.21 0.87
CA VAL A 99 -31.55 23.93 -0.38
C VAL A 99 -33.00 23.79 -0.78
N GLU A 100 -33.60 22.61 -0.62
CA GLU A 100 -35.02 22.38 -0.90
C GLU A 100 -35.93 23.21 0.05
N LEU A 101 -35.60 23.20 1.36
CA LEU A 101 -36.34 24.00 2.36
C LEU A 101 -36.21 25.50 2.11
N GLU A 102 -35.01 26.00 1.83
CA GLU A 102 -34.77 27.39 1.49
C GLU A 102 -35.58 27.83 0.26
N SER A 103 -35.64 27.02 -0.78
CA SER A 103 -36.43 27.30 -1.97
C SER A 103 -37.93 27.36 -1.67
N LYS A 104 -38.43 26.56 -0.75
CA LYS A 104 -39.84 26.55 -0.32
C LYS A 104 -40.15 27.71 0.61
N LEU A 105 -39.22 28.09 1.47
CA LEU A 105 -39.39 29.21 2.42
C LEU A 105 -39.33 30.57 1.74
N SER A 106 -38.48 30.76 0.73
CA SER A 106 -38.29 32.00 0.01
C SER A 106 -39.48 32.39 -0.89
N GLY A 107 -40.44 31.49 -1.14
CA GLY A 107 -41.59 31.71 -2.01
C GLY A 107 -42.93 31.88 -1.26
N VAL A 108 -42.94 31.98 0.09
CA VAL A 108 -44.17 31.95 0.89
C VAL A 108 -44.16 33.10 1.91
N ASP A 109 -45.20 33.93 1.93
CA ASP A 109 -45.34 35.06 2.89
C ASP A 109 -45.53 34.60 4.35
N ASP A 110 -46.03 33.38 4.57
CA ASP A 110 -46.24 32.79 5.91
C ASP A 110 -45.73 31.33 5.92
N PRO A 111 -44.42 31.13 6.14
CA PRO A 111 -43.84 29.79 6.12
C PRO A 111 -44.30 28.96 7.33
N LYS A 112 -44.57 27.68 7.11
CA LYS A 112 -44.95 26.75 8.18
C LYS A 112 -43.84 26.67 9.22
N GLN A 113 -44.19 26.89 10.49
CA GLN A 113 -43.25 26.83 11.63
C GLN A 113 -42.43 25.55 11.64
N SER A 114 -43.02 24.40 11.29
CA SER A 114 -42.33 23.11 11.21
C SER A 114 -41.20 23.05 10.17
N MET A 115 -41.30 23.82 9.07
CA MET A 115 -40.23 23.90 8.07
C MET A 115 -39.04 24.72 8.55
N ILE A 116 -39.33 25.77 9.35
CA ILE A 116 -38.29 26.58 9.98
C ILE A 116 -37.53 25.75 11.02
N GLU A 117 -38.26 25.02 11.86
CA GLU A 117 -37.66 24.12 12.87
C GLU A 117 -36.81 23.01 12.21
N GLU A 118 -37.34 22.37 11.16
CA GLU A 118 -36.57 21.36 10.39
C GLU A 118 -35.29 21.97 9.82
N SER A 119 -35.35 23.17 9.26
CA SER A 119 -34.18 23.84 8.67
C SER A 119 -33.12 24.17 9.74
N LEU A 120 -33.53 24.61 10.93
CA LEU A 120 -32.62 24.90 12.04
C LEU A 120 -31.92 23.62 12.54
N ASP A 121 -32.67 22.54 12.76
CA ASP A 121 -32.12 21.25 13.18
C ASP A 121 -31.12 20.69 12.18
N LEU A 122 -31.45 20.73 10.88
CA LEU A 122 -30.56 20.31 9.82
C LEU A 122 -29.29 21.15 9.73
N TYR A 123 -29.42 22.47 9.91
CA TYR A 123 -28.27 23.38 9.90
C TYR A 123 -27.34 23.13 11.09
N GLU A 124 -27.88 22.90 12.30
CA GLU A 124 -27.09 22.51 13.46
C GLU A 124 -26.38 21.16 13.25
N ARG A 125 -27.12 20.18 12.71
CA ARG A 125 -26.52 18.88 12.38
C ARG A 125 -25.42 18.98 11.35
N PHE A 126 -25.62 19.76 10.28
CA PHE A 126 -24.60 20.02 9.27
C PHE A 126 -23.34 20.63 9.84
N LYS A 127 -23.51 21.58 10.77
CA LYS A 127 -22.40 22.24 11.47
C LYS A 127 -21.68 21.31 12.43
N LEU A 128 -22.39 20.41 13.14
CA LEU A 128 -21.79 19.38 14.00
C LEU A 128 -20.94 18.38 13.20
N LEU A 129 -21.28 18.13 11.95
CA LEU A 129 -20.53 17.30 11.01
C LEU A 129 -19.39 18.06 10.31
N ASP A 130 -19.08 19.29 10.70
CA ASP A 130 -18.11 20.15 10.00
C ASP A 130 -18.44 20.38 8.52
N GLY A 131 -19.72 20.34 8.14
CA GLY A 131 -20.19 20.44 6.77
C GLY A 131 -19.76 21.73 6.05
N ASP A 132 -19.65 22.83 6.77
CA ASP A 132 -19.14 24.13 6.30
C ASP A 132 -17.65 24.12 5.92
N LYS A 133 -16.88 23.13 6.41
CA LYS A 133 -15.45 22.99 6.12
C LYS A 133 -15.14 22.02 4.97
N ILE A 134 -16.15 21.27 4.49
CA ILE A 134 -15.98 20.24 3.46
C ILE A 134 -15.43 20.84 2.16
N GLU A 135 -16.00 21.94 1.67
CA GLU A 135 -15.52 22.56 0.42
C GLU A 135 -14.06 23.02 0.52
N ALA A 136 -13.68 23.64 1.62
CA ALA A 136 -12.31 24.08 1.84
C ALA A 136 -11.35 22.87 1.90
N ARG A 137 -11.80 21.75 2.49
CA ARG A 137 -11.05 20.49 2.53
C ARG A 137 -10.88 19.88 1.14
N ILE A 138 -11.95 19.81 0.37
CA ILE A 138 -11.94 19.35 -1.03
C ILE A 138 -10.98 20.20 -1.85
N ASP A 139 -11.05 21.53 -1.71
CA ASP A 139 -10.18 22.47 -2.43
C ASP A 139 -8.71 22.24 -2.12
N ARG A 140 -8.38 22.11 -0.85
CA ARG A 140 -7.01 21.87 -0.41
C ARG A 140 -6.46 20.58 -1.00
N VAL A 141 -7.24 19.49 -0.98
CA VAL A 141 -6.82 18.19 -1.47
C VAL A 141 -6.70 18.21 -3.00
N LEU A 142 -7.68 18.71 -3.72
CA LEU A 142 -7.64 18.79 -5.18
C LEU A 142 -6.46 19.63 -5.67
N ASN A 143 -6.24 20.81 -5.07
CA ASN A 143 -5.09 21.66 -5.41
C ASN A 143 -3.76 20.96 -5.13
N GLY A 144 -3.64 20.26 -4.00
CA GLY A 144 -2.45 19.50 -3.62
C GLY A 144 -2.14 18.36 -4.60
N LEU A 145 -3.17 17.71 -5.14
CA LEU A 145 -3.05 16.67 -6.16
C LEU A 145 -2.90 17.22 -7.58
N GLY A 146 -2.83 18.55 -7.75
CA GLY A 146 -2.55 19.22 -9.01
C GLY A 146 -3.76 19.55 -9.89
N PHE A 147 -5.00 19.39 -9.39
CA PHE A 147 -6.20 19.81 -10.11
C PHE A 147 -6.33 21.32 -10.12
N LYS A 148 -6.79 21.86 -11.24
CA LYS A 148 -7.10 23.29 -11.39
C LYS A 148 -8.56 23.57 -10.98
N LYS A 149 -8.87 24.81 -10.62
CA LYS A 149 -10.26 25.21 -10.33
C LYS A 149 -11.20 24.94 -11.51
N THR A 150 -10.71 25.07 -12.74
CA THR A 150 -11.46 24.77 -13.97
C THR A 150 -11.77 23.29 -14.18
N ASP A 151 -11.10 22.40 -13.46
CA ASP A 151 -11.33 20.96 -13.58
C ASP A 151 -12.56 20.50 -12.78
N ARG A 152 -13.02 21.28 -11.81
CA ARG A 152 -14.13 20.94 -10.91
C ARG A 152 -15.44 20.63 -11.63
N SER A 153 -15.73 21.33 -12.72
CA SER A 153 -16.95 21.14 -13.52
C SER A 153 -16.81 20.08 -14.61
N LYS A 154 -15.60 19.53 -14.81
CA LYS A 154 -15.38 18.46 -15.77
C LYS A 154 -15.91 17.14 -15.23
N THR A 155 -16.49 16.30 -16.11
CA THR A 155 -16.91 14.94 -15.76
C THR A 155 -15.69 14.05 -15.47
N CYS A 156 -15.83 13.12 -14.55
CA CYS A 156 -14.75 12.19 -14.18
C CYS A 156 -14.30 11.33 -15.37
N GLU A 157 -15.19 11.08 -16.32
CA GLU A 157 -14.89 10.36 -17.56
C GLU A 157 -13.88 11.09 -18.45
N SER A 158 -13.88 12.41 -18.45
CA SER A 158 -12.97 13.24 -19.28
C SER A 158 -11.50 13.17 -18.87
N PHE A 159 -11.22 12.62 -17.69
CA PHE A 159 -9.86 12.50 -17.17
C PHE A 159 -9.17 11.22 -17.63
N SER A 160 -7.85 11.30 -17.87
CA SER A 160 -7.03 10.10 -18.15
C SER A 160 -6.96 9.15 -16.94
N GLY A 161 -6.55 7.89 -17.17
CA GLY A 161 -6.45 6.88 -16.10
C GLY A 161 -5.65 7.33 -14.88
N GLY A 162 -4.50 7.99 -15.09
CA GLY A 162 -3.70 8.52 -13.99
C GLY A 162 -4.40 9.62 -13.19
N TRP A 163 -5.16 10.51 -13.86
CA TRP A 163 -5.97 11.51 -13.19
C TRP A 163 -7.16 10.90 -12.45
N ARG A 164 -7.81 9.88 -13.02
CA ARG A 164 -8.87 9.14 -12.32
C ARG A 164 -8.37 8.47 -11.04
N MET A 165 -7.12 7.96 -11.06
CA MET A 165 -6.49 7.44 -9.86
C MET A 165 -6.28 8.52 -8.78
N ARG A 166 -5.89 9.75 -9.20
CA ARG A 166 -5.81 10.91 -8.29
C ARG A 166 -7.17 11.31 -7.74
N ILE A 167 -8.27 11.19 -8.52
CA ILE A 167 -9.64 11.43 -8.02
C ILE A 167 -9.99 10.43 -6.91
N SER A 168 -9.71 9.14 -7.10
CA SER A 168 -9.93 8.12 -6.08
C SER A 168 -9.12 8.39 -4.81
N LEU A 169 -7.85 8.78 -4.96
CA LEU A 169 -7.01 9.17 -3.83
C LEU A 169 -7.56 10.41 -3.12
N ALA A 170 -7.97 11.44 -3.88
CA ALA A 170 -8.59 12.64 -3.32
C ALA A 170 -9.78 12.28 -2.44
N LYS A 171 -10.65 11.38 -2.92
CA LYS A 171 -11.83 10.91 -2.19
C LYS A 171 -11.47 10.27 -0.85
N VAL A 172 -10.45 9.43 -0.81
CA VAL A 172 -9.96 8.82 0.45
C VAL A 172 -9.36 9.89 1.38
N LEU A 173 -8.58 10.84 0.85
CA LEU A 173 -7.93 11.87 1.65
C LEU A 173 -8.92 12.88 2.25
N VAL A 174 -10.00 13.25 1.52
CA VAL A 174 -11.00 14.19 2.05
C VAL A 174 -11.85 13.57 3.16
N GLN A 175 -12.08 12.26 3.14
CA GLN A 175 -12.82 11.55 4.19
C GLN A 175 -12.09 11.54 5.53
N ARG A 176 -10.75 11.52 5.53
CA ARG A 176 -9.90 11.36 6.73
C ARG A 176 -10.34 10.17 7.60
N PRO A 177 -10.42 8.96 7.05
CA PRO A 177 -10.89 7.79 7.79
C PRO A 177 -9.95 7.47 8.97
N ASP A 178 -10.39 6.67 9.95
CA ASP A 178 -9.54 6.21 11.05
C ASP A 178 -8.45 5.24 10.58
N HIS A 179 -8.71 4.52 9.49
CA HIS A 179 -7.78 3.58 8.86
C HIS A 179 -7.68 3.86 7.37
N MET A 180 -6.47 4.00 6.87
CA MET A 180 -6.21 4.30 5.45
C MET A 180 -5.29 3.24 4.84
N LEU A 181 -5.75 2.63 3.74
CA LEU A 181 -5.00 1.65 2.97
C LEU A 181 -4.76 2.25 1.58
N LEU A 182 -3.49 2.40 1.19
CA LEU A 182 -3.11 3.00 -0.09
C LEU A 182 -2.27 2.02 -0.91
N ASP A 183 -2.83 1.55 -2.02
CA ASP A 183 -2.12 0.65 -2.95
C ASP A 183 -1.55 1.44 -4.12
N GLU A 184 -0.22 1.61 -4.16
CA GLU A 184 0.56 2.33 -5.17
C GLU A 184 0.07 3.77 -5.47
N PRO A 185 -0.16 4.62 -4.44
CA PRO A 185 -0.74 5.96 -4.64
C PRO A 185 0.18 6.92 -5.40
N THR A 186 1.47 6.64 -5.46
CA THR A 186 2.48 7.52 -6.10
C THR A 186 2.61 7.32 -7.61
N ASN A 187 1.91 6.32 -8.19
CA ASN A 187 1.96 6.06 -9.61
C ASN A 187 1.43 7.24 -10.43
N HIS A 188 2.15 7.59 -11.48
CA HIS A 188 1.81 8.70 -12.38
C HIS A 188 1.79 10.09 -11.73
N MET A 189 2.50 10.27 -10.60
CA MET A 189 2.63 11.57 -9.94
C MET A 189 4.00 12.20 -10.21
N ASP A 190 4.00 13.50 -10.42
CA ASP A 190 5.21 14.33 -10.42
C ASP A 190 5.74 14.54 -8.99
N ASN A 191 6.99 14.98 -8.87
CA ASN A 191 7.64 15.10 -7.57
C ASN A 191 6.95 16.13 -6.65
N ARG A 192 6.39 17.22 -7.19
CA ARG A 192 5.69 18.24 -6.40
C ARG A 192 4.43 17.66 -5.74
N THR A 193 3.65 16.91 -6.51
CA THR A 193 2.44 16.22 -6.01
C THR A 193 2.81 15.16 -4.97
N LYS A 194 3.90 14.39 -5.19
CA LYS A 194 4.40 13.43 -4.21
C LYS A 194 4.82 14.08 -2.90
N ASP A 195 5.53 15.21 -2.97
CA ASP A 195 5.98 15.94 -1.78
C ASP A 195 4.81 16.46 -0.96
N TRP A 196 3.80 17.01 -1.63
CA TRP A 196 2.56 17.43 -0.97
C TRP A 196 1.85 16.24 -0.31
N LEU A 197 1.69 15.12 -1.03
CA LEU A 197 1.06 13.91 -0.50
C LEU A 197 1.83 13.36 0.70
N ALA A 198 3.17 13.35 0.64
CA ALA A 198 3.99 12.91 1.75
C ALA A 198 3.78 13.77 3.00
N GLN A 199 3.63 15.10 2.85
CA GLN A 199 3.33 16.00 3.96
C GLN A 199 1.93 15.70 4.53
N GLU A 200 0.90 15.57 3.70
CA GLU A 200 -0.47 15.27 4.12
C GLU A 200 -0.54 13.95 4.91
N LEU A 201 0.16 12.90 4.43
CA LEU A 201 0.20 11.59 5.10
C LEU A 201 1.04 11.59 6.39
N ARG A 202 2.02 12.48 6.52
CA ARG A 202 2.76 12.66 7.79
C ARG A 202 1.91 13.27 8.88
N GLU A 203 1.01 14.17 8.53
CA GLU A 203 0.09 14.85 9.45
C GLU A 203 -1.15 14.02 9.78
N TYR A 204 -1.36 12.93 9.04
CA TYR A 204 -2.48 12.02 9.27
C TYR A 204 -2.36 11.29 10.60
N GLN A 205 -3.43 11.34 11.40
CA GLN A 205 -3.46 10.81 12.76
C GLN A 205 -3.95 9.37 12.86
N GLY A 206 -4.62 8.84 11.82
CA GLY A 206 -5.13 7.47 11.78
C GLY A 206 -4.05 6.44 11.52
N ALA A 207 -4.45 5.18 11.42
CA ALA A 207 -3.56 4.09 11.00
C ALA A 207 -3.41 4.08 9.47
N LEU A 208 -2.17 4.10 8.98
CA LEU A 208 -1.86 4.10 7.55
C LEU A 208 -1.08 2.84 7.15
N VAL A 209 -1.55 2.17 6.11
CA VAL A 209 -0.75 1.17 5.37
C VAL A 209 -0.60 1.63 3.94
N ILE A 210 0.63 1.67 3.47
CA ILE A 210 0.94 2.10 2.12
C ILE A 210 1.87 1.11 1.41
N THR A 211 1.54 0.79 0.15
CA THR A 211 2.45 0.10 -0.76
C THR A 211 2.94 1.09 -1.80
N THR A 212 4.21 1.09 -2.11
CA THR A 212 4.79 1.79 -3.27
C THR A 212 6.20 1.29 -3.54
N HIS A 213 6.65 1.46 -4.78
CA HIS A 213 8.03 1.21 -5.18
C HIS A 213 8.95 2.44 -4.99
N ASP A 214 8.39 3.58 -4.59
CA ASP A 214 9.13 4.82 -4.36
C ASP A 214 9.70 4.86 -2.93
N GLY A 215 10.94 4.36 -2.77
CA GLY A 215 11.62 4.33 -1.46
C GLY A 215 11.85 5.72 -0.86
N THR A 216 12.05 6.76 -1.70
CA THR A 216 12.25 8.14 -1.21
C THR A 216 10.95 8.72 -0.65
N PHE A 217 9.81 8.36 -1.23
CA PHE A 217 8.51 8.71 -0.71
C PHE A 217 8.23 7.99 0.62
N LEU A 218 8.50 6.67 0.69
CA LEU A 218 8.34 5.90 1.92
C LEU A 218 9.17 6.48 3.06
N ASP A 219 10.43 6.86 2.81
CA ASP A 219 11.29 7.47 3.83
C ASP A 219 10.69 8.73 4.48
N LYS A 220 9.91 9.49 3.73
CA LYS A 220 9.25 10.71 4.21
C LYS A 220 8.02 10.44 5.06
N VAL A 221 7.34 9.30 4.87
CA VAL A 221 6.00 9.04 5.41
C VAL A 221 5.99 8.02 6.53
N ILE A 222 6.67 6.88 6.34
CA ILE A 222 6.51 5.72 7.22
C ILE A 222 7.44 5.75 8.44
N MET A 223 7.03 5.04 9.48
CA MET A 223 7.79 4.83 10.71
C MET A 223 8.04 3.34 11.03
N ARG A 224 7.45 2.44 10.24
CA ARG A 224 7.60 1.00 10.36
C ARG A 224 7.44 0.35 8.98
N VAL A 225 8.19 -0.71 8.72
CA VAL A 225 8.07 -1.52 7.51
C VAL A 225 7.58 -2.93 7.87
N LEU A 226 6.59 -3.42 7.14
CA LEU A 226 6.19 -4.83 7.11
C LEU A 226 6.63 -5.40 5.77
N GLU A 227 7.55 -6.36 5.80
CA GLU A 227 8.04 -7.05 4.62
C GLU A 227 7.35 -8.41 4.47
N LEU A 228 6.63 -8.60 3.36
CA LEU A 228 6.14 -9.92 2.98
C LEU A 228 7.26 -10.69 2.27
N VAL A 229 7.75 -11.74 2.91
CA VAL A 229 8.87 -12.56 2.43
C VAL A 229 8.71 -14.02 2.87
N ASP A 230 9.08 -14.96 2.01
CA ASP A 230 9.01 -16.40 2.27
C ASP A 230 7.65 -16.86 2.85
N HIS A 231 6.55 -16.36 2.27
CA HIS A 231 5.17 -16.58 2.70
C HIS A 231 4.83 -16.07 4.11
N GLY A 232 5.73 -15.35 4.77
CA GLY A 232 5.56 -14.77 6.09
C GLY A 232 5.64 -13.24 6.09
N VAL A 233 5.67 -12.66 7.29
CA VAL A 233 5.86 -11.21 7.49
C VAL A 233 7.03 -10.95 8.42
N ALA A 234 7.90 -10.02 8.04
CA ALA A 234 8.95 -9.50 8.90
C ALA A 234 8.67 -8.01 9.19
N SER A 235 8.85 -7.61 10.45
CA SER A 235 8.62 -6.22 10.89
C SER A 235 9.94 -5.53 11.22
N TYR A 236 10.10 -4.30 10.72
CA TYR A 236 11.27 -3.45 10.94
C TYR A 236 10.80 -2.08 11.44
N SER A 237 11.38 -1.61 12.54
CA SER A 237 11.10 -0.28 13.06
C SER A 237 11.96 0.78 12.37
N GLY A 238 11.36 1.89 11.99
CA GLY A 238 12.01 3.01 11.33
C GLY A 238 11.55 3.21 9.90
N ASN A 239 12.26 4.11 9.18
CA ASN A 239 11.97 4.45 7.80
C ASN A 239 12.52 3.40 6.81
N TYR A 240 12.26 3.63 5.52
CA TYR A 240 12.64 2.69 4.46
C TYR A 240 14.16 2.52 4.33
N THR A 241 14.94 3.59 4.46
CA THR A 241 16.42 3.53 4.44
C THR A 241 16.96 2.64 5.55
N LYS A 242 16.44 2.78 6.77
CA LYS A 242 16.83 1.94 7.89
C LYS A 242 16.48 0.47 7.67
N TYR A 243 15.29 0.20 7.12
CA TYR A 243 14.89 -1.15 6.73
C TYR A 243 15.90 -1.79 5.75
N ILE A 244 16.28 -1.07 4.67
CA ILE A 244 17.23 -1.59 3.69
C ILE A 244 18.57 -1.93 4.35
N GLN A 245 19.07 -1.07 5.24
CA GLN A 245 20.32 -1.31 5.98
C GLN A 245 20.22 -2.54 6.90
N GLU A 246 19.12 -2.70 7.63
CA GLU A 246 18.91 -3.86 8.51
C GLU A 246 18.74 -5.16 7.72
N LYS A 247 17.99 -5.12 6.61
CA LYS A 247 17.82 -6.25 5.70
C LYS A 247 19.17 -6.72 5.17
N GLU A 248 20.03 -5.81 4.71
CA GLU A 248 21.35 -6.15 4.18
C GLU A 248 22.27 -6.72 5.28
N LYS A 249 22.27 -6.15 6.47
CA LYS A 249 23.02 -6.70 7.63
C LYS A 249 22.53 -8.12 7.98
N ARG A 250 21.20 -8.34 7.97
CA ARG A 250 20.62 -9.66 8.24
C ARG A 250 21.02 -10.67 7.18
N ARG A 251 20.98 -10.27 5.91
CA ARG A 251 21.42 -11.09 4.76
C ARG A 251 22.88 -11.51 4.90
N GLN A 252 23.77 -10.56 5.20
CA GLN A 252 25.20 -10.84 5.39
C GLN A 252 25.45 -11.77 6.58
N ARG A 253 24.77 -11.59 7.70
CA ARG A 253 24.89 -12.49 8.86
C ARG A 253 24.43 -13.91 8.52
N GLN A 254 23.32 -14.05 7.80
CA GLN A 254 22.79 -15.35 7.37
C GLN A 254 23.76 -16.04 6.40
N GLU A 255 24.33 -15.31 5.45
CA GLU A 255 25.34 -15.83 4.52
C GLU A 255 26.59 -16.32 5.25
N GLN A 256 27.12 -15.50 6.16
CA GLN A 256 28.27 -15.88 6.98
C GLN A 256 27.97 -17.12 7.85
N ALA A 257 26.78 -17.20 8.44
CA ALA A 257 26.36 -18.35 9.23
C ALA A 257 26.27 -19.61 8.37
N ALA A 258 25.68 -19.51 7.17
CA ALA A 258 25.60 -20.61 6.20
C ALA A 258 26.99 -21.11 5.78
N VAL A 259 27.91 -20.20 5.44
CA VAL A 259 29.30 -20.54 5.07
C VAL A 259 30.05 -21.22 6.23
N ARG A 260 29.89 -20.71 7.47
CA ARG A 260 30.48 -21.34 8.65
C ARG A 260 29.94 -22.75 8.86
N GLN A 261 28.61 -22.92 8.80
CA GLN A 261 28.00 -24.23 8.94
C GLN A 261 28.47 -25.20 7.86
N GLU A 262 28.54 -24.77 6.60
CA GLU A 262 29.00 -25.60 5.48
C GLU A 262 30.42 -26.09 5.69
N ARG A 263 31.35 -25.23 6.14
CA ARG A 263 32.73 -25.61 6.51
C ARG A 263 32.75 -26.64 7.63
N GLN A 264 31.93 -26.46 8.67
CA GLN A 264 31.85 -27.40 9.78
C GLN A 264 31.29 -28.76 9.33
N LEU A 265 30.22 -28.77 8.51
CA LEU A 265 29.64 -29.98 7.94
C LEU A 265 30.66 -30.73 7.04
N GLN A 266 31.41 -30.00 6.20
CA GLN A 266 32.44 -30.54 5.35
C GLN A 266 33.57 -31.18 6.18
N ALA A 267 34.03 -30.53 7.22
CA ALA A 267 35.06 -31.10 8.12
C ALA A 267 34.57 -32.38 8.82
N GLN A 268 33.29 -32.43 9.23
CA GLN A 268 32.72 -33.66 9.80
C GLN A 268 32.58 -34.78 8.77
N LYS A 269 32.20 -34.50 7.53
CA LYS A 269 32.14 -35.48 6.44
C LYS A 269 33.53 -36.05 6.15
N VAL A 270 34.54 -35.21 5.99
CA VAL A 270 35.93 -35.66 5.77
C VAL A 270 36.42 -36.53 6.90
N PHE A 271 36.10 -36.25 8.16
CA PHE A 271 36.42 -37.09 9.28
C PHE A 271 35.71 -38.45 9.20
N ILE A 272 34.41 -38.47 8.91
CA ILE A 272 33.62 -39.70 8.77
C ILE A 272 34.21 -40.58 7.66
N ASP A 273 34.45 -40.02 6.49
CA ASP A 273 34.98 -40.76 5.33
C ASP A 273 36.37 -41.36 5.62
N ARG A 274 37.24 -40.58 6.30
CA ARG A 274 38.60 -41.03 6.66
C ARG A 274 38.61 -42.19 7.66
N PHE A 275 37.64 -42.23 8.59
CA PHE A 275 37.65 -43.20 9.69
C PHE A 275 36.55 -44.27 9.59
N ARG A 276 35.70 -44.25 8.53
CA ARG A 276 34.60 -45.20 8.33
C ARG A 276 35.04 -46.65 8.30
N ALA A 277 36.22 -46.93 7.73
CA ALA A 277 36.75 -48.28 7.61
C ALA A 277 37.53 -48.77 8.86
N LYS A 278 37.73 -47.91 9.89
CA LYS A 278 38.50 -48.29 11.09
C LYS A 278 37.58 -48.74 12.22
N ALA A 279 37.65 -50.04 12.56
CA ALA A 279 36.83 -50.69 13.63
C ALA A 279 36.94 -49.95 14.99
N THR A 280 38.15 -49.46 15.37
CA THR A 280 38.41 -48.74 16.61
C THR A 280 37.73 -47.36 16.70
N LYS A 281 37.22 -46.80 15.57
CA LYS A 281 36.55 -45.51 15.48
C LYS A 281 35.06 -45.61 15.11
N ALA A 282 34.54 -46.84 14.94
CA ALA A 282 33.16 -47.08 14.48
C ALA A 282 32.10 -46.37 15.32
N THR A 283 32.23 -46.41 16.66
CA THR A 283 31.30 -45.72 17.58
C THR A 283 31.33 -44.22 17.42
N GLN A 284 32.52 -43.60 17.24
CA GLN A 284 32.67 -42.18 17.04
C GLN A 284 32.12 -41.73 15.69
N VAL A 285 32.31 -42.53 14.63
CA VAL A 285 31.76 -42.27 13.30
C VAL A 285 30.23 -42.30 13.34
N LYS A 286 29.63 -43.34 13.95
CA LYS A 286 28.20 -43.48 14.07
C LYS A 286 27.56 -42.32 14.89
N SER A 287 28.23 -41.90 15.97
CA SER A 287 27.78 -40.74 16.76
C SER A 287 27.76 -39.46 15.94
N ARG A 288 28.79 -39.19 15.12
CA ARG A 288 28.87 -38.00 14.25
C ARG A 288 27.87 -38.06 13.10
N GLU A 289 27.64 -39.23 12.47
CA GLU A 289 26.60 -39.42 11.46
C GLU A 289 25.22 -39.09 12.04
N ASN A 290 24.91 -39.59 13.24
CA ASN A 290 23.67 -39.26 13.94
C ASN A 290 23.56 -37.77 14.31
N ALA A 291 24.65 -37.10 14.65
CA ALA A 291 24.67 -35.67 14.90
C ALA A 291 24.41 -34.89 13.61
N LEU A 292 25.04 -35.28 12.49
CA LEU A 292 24.86 -34.64 11.18
C LEU A 292 23.41 -34.75 10.68
N SER A 293 22.75 -35.90 10.87
CA SER A 293 21.38 -36.13 10.43
C SER A 293 20.35 -35.23 11.14
N LYS A 294 20.71 -34.66 12.31
CA LYS A 294 19.85 -33.78 13.11
C LYS A 294 20.11 -32.28 12.87
N VAL A 295 21.14 -31.95 12.06
CA VAL A 295 21.51 -30.55 11.84
C VAL A 295 20.51 -29.89 10.87
N GLN A 296 19.88 -28.82 11.32
CA GLN A 296 19.10 -27.95 10.45
C GLN A 296 20.03 -27.11 9.56
N ILE A 297 19.90 -27.26 8.26
CA ILE A 297 20.74 -26.55 7.28
C ILE A 297 20.27 -25.10 7.17
N ILE A 298 21.17 -24.15 7.45
CA ILE A 298 20.97 -22.74 7.23
C ILE A 298 21.03 -22.50 5.71
N ARG A 299 19.90 -22.16 5.11
CA ARG A 299 19.84 -21.84 3.68
C ARG A 299 20.55 -20.51 3.43
N ARG A 300 21.39 -20.48 2.39
CA ARG A 300 21.94 -19.19 1.92
C ARG A 300 20.78 -18.29 1.46
N PRO A 301 20.87 -16.95 1.69
CA PRO A 301 19.91 -16.02 1.12
C PRO A 301 19.82 -16.23 -0.39
N ARG A 302 18.62 -16.27 -0.94
CA ARG A 302 18.45 -16.27 -2.40
C ARG A 302 19.02 -14.98 -2.96
N ALA A 303 19.93 -15.07 -3.94
CA ALA A 303 20.34 -13.91 -4.70
C ALA A 303 19.10 -13.39 -5.45
N GLU A 304 18.85 -12.09 -5.39
CA GLU A 304 17.90 -11.45 -6.29
C GLU A 304 18.46 -11.61 -7.71
N VAL A 305 17.95 -12.57 -8.46
CA VAL A 305 18.37 -12.82 -9.83
C VAL A 305 17.66 -11.77 -10.70
N GLY A 306 18.31 -10.67 -10.97
CA GLY A 306 17.90 -9.78 -12.03
C GLY A 306 17.92 -10.54 -13.36
N ALA A 307 16.87 -10.39 -14.17
CA ALA A 307 16.82 -10.99 -15.50
C ALA A 307 18.04 -10.52 -16.31
N LYS A 308 19.02 -11.39 -16.51
CA LYS A 308 20.13 -11.13 -17.42
C LYS A 308 19.67 -11.52 -18.82
N PHE A 309 19.42 -10.55 -19.66
CA PHE A 309 19.23 -10.81 -21.09
C PHE A 309 20.33 -10.11 -21.88
N SER A 310 20.77 -10.74 -22.94
CA SER A 310 21.66 -10.12 -23.91
C SER A 310 20.96 -10.07 -25.27
N ILE A 311 20.89 -8.88 -25.82
CA ILE A 311 20.40 -8.69 -27.19
C ILE A 311 21.61 -8.90 -28.10
N LYS A 312 21.59 -10.01 -28.85
CA LYS A 312 22.60 -10.24 -29.90
C LYS A 312 22.10 -9.65 -31.20
N ALA A 313 22.88 -8.78 -31.80
CA ALA A 313 22.59 -8.28 -33.13
C ALA A 313 22.71 -9.45 -34.14
N ASN A 314 21.66 -9.74 -34.90
CA ASN A 314 21.67 -10.71 -35.98
C ASN A 314 22.04 -9.99 -37.27
N GLY A 315 23.34 -9.99 -37.61
CA GLY A 315 23.83 -9.42 -38.83
C GLY A 315 24.63 -8.10 -38.68
N ARG A 316 25.06 -7.54 -39.79
CA ARG A 316 25.72 -6.22 -39.86
C ARG A 316 24.68 -5.13 -39.54
N VAL A 317 24.93 -4.36 -38.52
CA VAL A 317 24.14 -3.15 -38.21
C VAL A 317 24.59 -2.07 -39.20
N GLU A 318 23.65 -1.45 -39.90
CA GLU A 318 23.95 -0.28 -40.74
C GLU A 318 24.51 0.85 -39.86
N GLN A 319 25.44 1.64 -40.40
CA GLN A 319 26.08 2.72 -39.65
C GLN A 319 25.08 3.80 -39.18
N LYS A 320 23.92 3.92 -39.84
CA LYS A 320 22.86 4.88 -39.55
C LYS A 320 21.57 4.14 -39.15
N VAL A 321 21.36 3.91 -37.86
CA VAL A 321 20.23 3.16 -37.34
C VAL A 321 18.96 4.00 -37.21
N LEU A 322 19.12 5.32 -37.00
CA LEU A 322 18.02 6.27 -36.88
C LEU A 322 18.47 7.64 -37.43
N SER A 323 17.64 8.31 -38.21
CA SER A 323 17.78 9.70 -38.58
C SER A 323 16.51 10.45 -38.20
N ILE A 324 16.68 11.57 -37.51
CA ILE A 324 15.57 12.45 -37.15
C ILE A 324 15.89 13.82 -37.76
N ASP A 325 15.10 14.24 -38.74
CA ASP A 325 15.27 15.51 -39.43
C ASP A 325 14.06 16.41 -39.15
N ALA A 326 14.31 17.64 -38.70
CA ALA A 326 13.32 18.73 -38.54
C ALA A 326 12.04 18.35 -37.74
N VAL A 327 12.19 17.63 -36.63
CA VAL A 327 11.04 17.31 -35.76
C VAL A 327 10.74 18.48 -34.85
N SER A 328 9.50 19.00 -34.94
CA SER A 328 8.97 19.98 -33.99
C SER A 328 7.86 19.33 -33.16
N MET A 329 7.85 19.57 -31.86
CA MET A 329 6.81 19.12 -30.93
C MET A 329 6.24 20.33 -30.21
N ALA A 330 4.91 20.52 -30.30
CA ALA A 330 4.20 21.54 -29.57
C ALA A 330 3.19 20.88 -28.62
N TYR A 331 3.16 21.34 -27.37
CA TYR A 331 2.09 21.03 -26.43
C TYR A 331 1.11 22.22 -26.45
N GLY A 332 -0.16 21.95 -26.78
CA GLY A 332 -1.25 22.91 -26.76
C GLY A 332 -1.71 23.27 -25.35
#